data_be625de93519b3bf5e972ae8fe8524ca
#
_entry.id   be625de93519b3bf5e972ae8fe8524ca
#
_cell.length_a   1.000
_cell.length_b   1.000
_cell.length_c   1.000
_cell.angle_alpha   90.00
_cell.angle_beta   90.00
_cell.angle_gamma   90.00
#
_symmetry.space_group_name_H-M   'P 1'
#
loop_
_entity.id
_entity.type
_entity.pdbx_description
1 polymer ?
#
loop_
_entity_poly.entity_id
_entity_poly.type
_entity_poly.pdbx_seq_one_letter_code
_entity_poly.pdbx_strand_id
1 'polypeptide(L)'
;MGEAPPMERLPYLSDRVKDNLKANKLAEVRAWCYDKQYDPITNPDGVVALAIAENKLMRDEITKHINENFKINPWHLTYGEGPAGTTALRRHIASYVNEYFRPSAPVKANHIATCNGAGPAVNNFCFCVGEPGDGILLSKPLYTGFFGDIEHGSKFKLVQVPMEGIDPVSVEAVAQYEETLHQAEASGTKIRAVLLANPHNPLGRPYSKEALAAFCSFCDKYNIHLLSDEVYAQSWFLSKDFPKPEPFVSILSLDLEKYINPALIHVIYAMSKDFCANGIRVGCLISPSNDELLSAFKSISGFTRASQLAEQVWLNLFEDGSFLNWYFPEMRRRLADSYAYVTGRLEEQAISYSPASTGVCVWIDLSEYLEHDTRDAELALDWRLARAKVWIAMGATFVSEKHGNYRITFATPRADLELGLDRLFKVLSDIREERGLMTGSNGYA
;
A
#
# COMPACT_ATOMS: atom_id res chain seq x y z
N MET A 1 -0.37 34.40 53.51
CA MET A 1 -0.35 34.29 52.06
C MET A 1 0.26 32.94 51.76
N GLY A 2 -0.57 31.95 51.44
CA GLY A 2 -0.09 30.61 51.10
C GLY A 2 0.50 30.63 49.71
N GLU A 3 1.73 30.13 49.55
CA GLU A 3 2.35 29.89 48.24
C GLU A 3 1.48 28.94 47.44
N ALA A 4 1.14 29.33 46.20
CA ALA A 4 0.46 28.44 45.28
C ALA A 4 1.34 27.20 45.03
N PRO A 5 0.76 25.98 45.00
CA PRO A 5 1.54 24.78 44.74
C PRO A 5 2.30 24.92 43.41
N PRO A 6 3.52 24.38 43.34
CA PRO A 6 4.30 24.46 42.11
C PRO A 6 3.52 23.83 40.94
N MET A 7 3.28 24.62 39.90
CA MET A 7 2.66 24.15 38.69
C MET A 7 3.53 23.01 38.11
N GLU A 8 3.01 21.78 38.13
CA GLU A 8 3.65 20.63 37.47
C GLU A 8 3.95 21.00 36.01
N ARG A 9 5.20 21.28 35.70
CA ARG A 9 5.63 21.58 34.34
C ARG A 9 5.68 20.26 33.56
N LEU A 10 4.55 19.90 32.97
CA LEU A 10 4.53 18.79 32.01
C LEU A 10 5.51 19.10 30.87
N PRO A 11 6.25 18.08 30.39
CA PRO A 11 7.14 18.23 29.22
C PRO A 11 6.36 18.85 28.05
N TYR A 12 6.94 19.87 27.42
CA TYR A 12 6.31 20.51 26.28
C TYR A 12 6.41 19.60 25.05
N LEU A 13 5.27 19.30 24.43
CA LEU A 13 5.17 18.68 23.12
C LEU A 13 4.52 19.66 22.14
N SER A 14 5.02 19.72 20.91
CA SER A 14 4.41 20.56 19.88
C SER A 14 2.99 20.11 19.57
N ASP A 15 2.12 21.04 19.21
CA ASP A 15 0.72 20.71 18.87
C ASP A 15 0.62 19.76 17.68
N ARG A 16 1.57 19.83 16.75
CA ARG A 16 1.69 18.89 15.61
C ARG A 16 1.75 17.42 16.04
N VAL A 17 2.43 17.13 17.16
CA VAL A 17 2.58 15.76 17.67
C VAL A 17 1.40 15.37 18.54
N LYS A 18 0.82 16.30 19.28
CA LYS A 18 -0.34 16.04 20.13
C LYS A 18 -1.53 15.51 19.33
N ASP A 19 -1.75 16.02 18.12
CA ASP A 19 -2.81 15.53 17.24
C ASP A 19 -2.59 14.05 16.85
N ASN A 20 -1.35 13.63 16.65
CA ASN A 20 -1.00 12.25 16.34
C ASN A 20 -1.17 11.30 17.55
N LEU A 21 -1.23 11.84 18.77
CA LEU A 21 -1.40 11.07 20.02
C LEU A 21 -2.87 10.91 20.43
N LYS A 22 -3.81 11.49 19.70
CA LYS A 22 -5.24 11.32 20.00
C LYS A 22 -5.62 9.84 19.91
N ALA A 23 -6.39 9.38 20.90
CA ALA A 23 -6.86 8.00 20.94
C ALA A 23 -7.63 7.65 19.66
N ASN A 24 -7.26 6.57 19.02
CA ASN A 24 -7.91 6.05 17.84
C ASN A 24 -8.35 4.61 18.11
N LYS A 25 -9.66 4.40 18.31
CA LYS A 25 -10.24 3.08 18.55
C LYS A 25 -9.87 2.04 17.49
N LEU A 26 -9.70 2.45 16.23
CA LEU A 26 -9.28 1.58 15.15
C LEU A 26 -7.82 1.11 15.32
N ALA A 27 -6.99 1.94 15.96
CA ALA A 27 -5.60 1.58 16.23
C ALA A 27 -5.44 0.65 17.44
N GLU A 28 -6.42 0.59 18.36
CA GLU A 28 -6.36 -0.24 19.57
C GLU A 28 -6.33 -1.74 19.23
N VAL A 29 -7.22 -2.21 18.33
CA VAL A 29 -7.24 -3.60 17.87
C VAL A 29 -5.91 -3.96 17.21
N ARG A 30 -5.41 -3.07 16.35
CA ARG A 30 -4.12 -3.24 15.68
C ARG A 30 -2.98 -3.39 16.68
N ALA A 31 -2.88 -2.48 17.67
CA ALA A 31 -1.83 -2.53 18.70
C ALA A 31 -1.91 -3.83 19.50
N TRP A 32 -3.12 -4.21 19.93
CA TRP A 32 -3.35 -5.45 20.67
C TRP A 32 -2.92 -6.70 19.89
N CYS A 33 -3.18 -6.74 18.57
CA CYS A 33 -2.78 -7.84 17.70
C CYS A 33 -1.28 -7.88 17.45
N TYR A 34 -0.64 -6.71 17.29
CA TYR A 34 0.81 -6.62 17.09
C TYR A 34 1.61 -7.22 18.26
N ASP A 35 1.14 -6.98 19.49
CA ASP A 35 1.81 -7.49 20.69
C ASP A 35 1.68 -9.01 20.87
N LYS A 36 0.78 -9.66 20.11
CA LYS A 36 0.40 -11.06 20.31
C LYS A 36 0.51 -11.92 19.05
N GLN A 37 1.37 -11.52 18.11
CA GLN A 37 1.47 -12.23 16.84
C GLN A 37 1.81 -13.71 17.01
N TYR A 38 1.18 -14.52 16.17
CA TYR A 38 1.46 -15.94 16.03
C TYR A 38 2.88 -16.17 15.52
N ASP A 39 3.56 -17.09 16.14
CA ASP A 39 4.80 -17.68 15.65
C ASP A 39 4.75 -19.19 15.97
N PRO A 40 5.00 -20.08 15.00
CA PRO A 40 4.82 -21.51 15.19
C PRO A 40 5.71 -22.12 16.27
N ILE A 41 6.79 -21.45 16.65
CA ILE A 41 7.76 -21.93 17.62
C ILE A 41 7.61 -21.19 18.96
N THR A 42 7.60 -19.85 18.92
CA THR A 42 7.69 -19.02 20.15
C THR A 42 6.32 -18.60 20.68
N ASN A 43 5.27 -18.55 19.84
CA ASN A 43 3.92 -18.16 20.24
C ASN A 43 2.84 -18.88 19.40
N PRO A 44 2.70 -20.22 19.51
CA PRO A 44 1.77 -21.01 18.70
C PRO A 44 0.29 -20.66 18.97
N ASP A 45 0.02 -20.05 20.10
CA ASP A 45 -1.31 -19.56 20.49
C ASP A 45 -1.55 -18.08 20.14
N GLY A 46 -0.67 -17.46 19.39
CA GLY A 46 -0.73 -16.06 19.01
C GLY A 46 -1.79 -15.75 17.96
N VAL A 47 -1.90 -14.47 17.64
CA VAL A 47 -2.81 -13.92 16.63
C VAL A 47 -2.21 -14.11 15.23
N VAL A 48 -2.89 -14.86 14.37
CA VAL A 48 -2.50 -14.98 12.94
C VAL A 48 -2.80 -13.67 12.23
N ALA A 49 -1.76 -12.97 11.79
CA ALA A 49 -1.85 -11.66 11.18
C ALA A 49 -2.01 -11.76 9.65
N LEU A 50 -3.26 -11.73 9.18
CA LEU A 50 -3.63 -11.62 7.78
C LEU A 50 -4.00 -10.18 7.37
N ALA A 51 -3.84 -9.21 8.27
CA ALA A 51 -4.13 -7.79 8.04
C ALA A 51 -2.98 -7.04 7.37
N ILE A 52 -1.73 -7.47 7.57
CA ILE A 52 -0.53 -6.76 7.14
C ILE A 52 -0.23 -7.14 5.69
N ALA A 53 -0.22 -6.14 4.78
CA ALA A 53 0.06 -6.36 3.35
C ALA A 53 1.55 -6.63 3.10
N GLU A 54 2.01 -7.78 3.51
CA GLU A 54 3.36 -8.29 3.28
C GLU A 54 3.30 -9.50 2.34
N ASN A 55 4.18 -9.53 1.35
CA ASN A 55 4.41 -10.75 0.59
C ASN A 55 5.41 -11.62 1.36
N LYS A 56 4.94 -12.76 1.88
CA LYS A 56 5.78 -13.68 2.64
C LYS A 56 6.21 -14.91 1.82
N LEU A 57 5.70 -15.04 0.58
CA LEU A 57 5.82 -16.27 -0.21
C LEU A 57 7.22 -16.54 -0.76
N MET A 58 8.08 -15.51 -0.86
CA MET A 58 9.43 -15.61 -1.40
C MET A 58 10.50 -15.11 -0.42
N ARG A 59 10.18 -15.06 0.87
CA ARG A 59 11.14 -14.53 1.88
C ARG A 59 12.36 -15.39 2.04
N ASP A 60 12.22 -16.71 1.97
CA ASP A 60 13.35 -17.64 2.16
C ASP A 60 14.36 -17.49 1.03
N GLU A 61 13.90 -17.37 -0.20
CA GLU A 61 14.72 -17.19 -1.39
C GLU A 61 15.45 -15.84 -1.37
N ILE A 62 14.73 -14.76 -1.01
CA ILE A 62 15.35 -13.43 -0.87
C ILE A 62 16.36 -13.43 0.27
N THR A 63 16.03 -14.04 1.42
CA THR A 63 16.95 -14.16 2.57
C THR A 63 18.20 -14.92 2.18
N LYS A 64 18.04 -16.05 1.47
CA LYS A 64 19.17 -16.84 0.97
C LYS A 64 20.04 -16.02 0.03
N HIS A 65 19.44 -15.38 -0.98
CA HIS A 65 20.17 -14.54 -1.93
C HIS A 65 20.95 -13.43 -1.24
N ILE A 66 20.34 -12.74 -0.27
CA ILE A 66 21.01 -11.67 0.49
C ILE A 66 22.19 -12.24 1.26
N ASN A 67 22.03 -13.34 2.00
CA ASN A 67 23.09 -13.94 2.81
C ASN A 67 24.27 -14.45 1.97
N GLU A 68 24.03 -14.94 0.76
CA GLU A 68 25.05 -15.45 -0.15
C GLU A 68 25.81 -14.33 -0.88
N ASN A 69 25.14 -13.21 -1.20
CA ASN A 69 25.70 -12.18 -2.08
C ASN A 69 26.06 -10.86 -1.38
N PHE A 70 25.61 -10.64 -0.14
CA PHE A 70 25.88 -9.39 0.57
C PHE A 70 27.11 -9.51 1.46
N LYS A 71 28.09 -8.60 1.25
CA LYS A 71 29.28 -8.46 2.10
C LYS A 71 29.48 -6.99 2.46
N ILE A 72 29.60 -6.73 3.77
CA ILE A 72 29.96 -5.39 4.26
C ILE A 72 31.40 -5.11 3.88
N ASN A 73 31.66 -3.91 3.37
CA ASN A 73 32.98 -3.37 3.12
C ASN A 73 33.07 -1.93 3.67
N PRO A 74 34.28 -1.31 3.76
CA PRO A 74 34.45 0.01 4.35
C PRO A 74 33.60 1.11 3.70
N TRP A 75 33.29 1.01 2.41
CA TRP A 75 32.40 1.96 1.73
C TRP A 75 31.00 2.03 2.33
N HIS A 76 30.43 0.90 2.70
CA HIS A 76 29.10 0.83 3.32
C HIS A 76 29.02 1.53 4.69
N LEU A 77 30.16 1.84 5.30
CA LEU A 77 30.26 2.54 6.58
C LEU A 77 30.39 4.05 6.42
N THR A 78 30.30 4.55 5.19
CA THR A 78 30.38 5.98 4.87
C THR A 78 29.01 6.58 4.55
N TYR A 79 28.94 7.89 4.35
CA TYR A 79 27.73 8.53 3.84
C TYR A 79 27.50 8.32 2.33
N GLY A 80 28.36 7.56 1.63
CA GLY A 80 28.22 7.22 0.22
C GLY A 80 28.23 8.44 -0.71
N GLU A 81 27.45 8.35 -1.79
CA GLU A 81 27.43 9.38 -2.86
C GLU A 81 26.48 10.56 -2.59
N GLY A 82 25.83 10.60 -1.44
CA GLY A 82 24.95 11.71 -1.09
C GLY A 82 23.44 11.36 -1.07
N PRO A 83 22.55 12.37 -1.03
CA PRO A 83 21.15 12.20 -0.68
C PRO A 83 20.29 11.58 -1.78
N ALA A 84 20.79 11.49 -3.00
CA ALA A 84 20.05 10.87 -4.11
C ALA A 84 20.17 9.34 -4.14
N GLY A 85 21.01 8.75 -3.30
CA GLY A 85 21.42 7.36 -3.36
C GLY A 85 22.57 7.09 -4.32
N THR A 86 23.06 5.84 -4.32
CA THR A 86 24.21 5.47 -5.14
C THR A 86 23.90 5.49 -6.63
N THR A 87 24.85 5.96 -7.42
CA THR A 87 24.70 6.01 -8.89
C THR A 87 24.53 4.61 -9.48
N ALA A 88 25.19 3.62 -8.89
CA ALA A 88 25.06 2.22 -9.31
C ALA A 88 23.61 1.74 -9.14
N LEU A 89 22.99 1.89 -7.95
CA LEU A 89 21.61 1.50 -7.73
C LEU A 89 20.66 2.25 -8.65
N ARG A 90 20.80 3.57 -8.80
CA ARG A 90 19.93 4.37 -9.68
C ARG A 90 20.00 3.95 -11.15
N ARG A 91 21.19 3.54 -11.64
CA ARG A 91 21.34 2.97 -12.99
C ARG A 91 20.59 1.65 -13.13
N HIS A 92 20.68 0.77 -12.14
CA HIS A 92 20.00 -0.52 -12.18
C HIS A 92 18.49 -0.36 -12.02
N ILE A 93 18.00 0.55 -11.17
CA ILE A 93 16.57 0.90 -11.12
C ILE A 93 16.12 1.44 -12.49
N ALA A 94 16.89 2.32 -13.14
CA ALA A 94 16.55 2.83 -14.47
C ALA A 94 16.47 1.70 -15.52
N SER A 95 17.43 0.77 -15.52
CA SER A 95 17.41 -0.40 -16.42
C SER A 95 16.21 -1.29 -16.16
N TYR A 96 15.91 -1.57 -14.88
CA TYR A 96 14.76 -2.36 -14.48
C TYR A 96 13.42 -1.71 -14.90
N VAL A 97 13.27 -0.39 -14.68
CA VAL A 97 12.09 0.35 -15.10
C VAL A 97 11.94 0.34 -16.62
N ASN A 98 13.02 0.53 -17.38
CA ASN A 98 12.98 0.46 -18.83
C ASN A 98 12.57 -0.92 -19.36
N GLU A 99 12.98 -1.98 -18.69
CA GLU A 99 12.64 -3.36 -19.06
C GLU A 99 11.20 -3.73 -18.69
N TYR A 100 10.81 -3.50 -17.43
CA TYR A 100 9.55 -4.03 -16.89
C TYR A 100 8.39 -3.03 -16.95
N PHE A 101 8.62 -1.72 -16.86
CA PHE A 101 7.58 -0.70 -16.93
C PHE A 101 7.38 -0.16 -18.34
N ARG A 102 8.35 -0.38 -19.23
CA ARG A 102 8.30 -0.02 -20.65
C ARG A 102 7.90 1.44 -20.88
N PRO A 103 8.60 2.41 -20.29
CA PRO A 103 8.26 3.81 -20.43
C PRO A 103 8.35 4.26 -21.90
N SER A 104 7.51 5.22 -22.30
CA SER A 104 7.52 5.78 -23.67
C SER A 104 8.80 6.52 -24.01
N ALA A 105 9.51 7.04 -23.00
CA ALA A 105 10.83 7.61 -23.12
C ALA A 105 11.77 6.97 -22.08
N PRO A 106 13.04 6.66 -22.43
CA PRO A 106 13.95 5.97 -21.53
C PRO A 106 14.20 6.71 -20.23
N VAL A 107 14.01 6.02 -19.10
CA VAL A 107 14.38 6.51 -17.78
C VAL A 107 15.88 6.38 -17.60
N LYS A 108 16.50 7.39 -16.95
CA LYS A 108 17.94 7.49 -16.69
C LYS A 108 18.20 7.59 -15.18
N ALA A 109 19.43 7.32 -14.75
CA ALA A 109 19.82 7.36 -13.34
C ALA A 109 19.59 8.75 -12.69
N ASN A 110 19.73 9.85 -13.45
CA ASN A 110 19.48 11.20 -12.95
C ASN A 110 17.99 11.53 -12.77
N HIS A 111 17.09 10.72 -13.34
CA HIS A 111 15.64 10.83 -13.16
C HIS A 111 15.14 10.17 -11.86
N ILE A 112 16.05 9.65 -11.03
CA ILE A 112 15.73 8.84 -9.86
C ILE A 112 16.41 9.41 -8.61
N ALA A 113 15.65 9.44 -7.50
CA ALA A 113 16.19 9.69 -6.16
C ALA A 113 15.69 8.61 -5.20
N THR A 114 16.62 7.94 -4.48
CA THR A 114 16.28 6.90 -3.50
C THR A 114 15.93 7.50 -2.14
N CYS A 115 15.15 6.75 -1.37
CA CYS A 115 14.78 7.08 0.00
C CYS A 115 14.51 5.80 0.81
N ASN A 116 14.21 5.93 2.11
CA ASN A 116 13.99 4.81 3.01
C ASN A 116 12.58 4.19 2.90
N GLY A 117 12.04 4.09 1.69
CA GLY A 117 10.79 3.42 1.36
C GLY A 117 9.78 4.32 0.64
N ALA A 118 8.65 3.75 0.21
CA ALA A 118 7.62 4.45 -0.53
C ALA A 118 6.93 5.55 0.29
N GLY A 119 6.59 5.30 1.57
CA GLY A 119 5.94 6.30 2.42
C GLY A 119 6.75 7.60 2.55
N PRO A 120 8.04 7.54 2.93
CA PRO A 120 8.90 8.72 2.90
C PRO A 120 9.02 9.39 1.53
N ALA A 121 8.91 8.63 0.41
CA ALA A 121 8.88 9.23 -0.91
C ALA A 121 7.59 10.05 -1.14
N VAL A 122 6.43 9.56 -0.70
CA VAL A 122 5.16 10.30 -0.73
C VAL A 122 5.28 11.58 0.11
N ASN A 123 5.80 11.48 1.34
CA ASN A 123 5.95 12.63 2.22
C ASN A 123 6.85 13.71 1.62
N ASN A 124 8.03 13.32 1.13
CA ASN A 124 8.96 14.24 0.51
C ASN A 124 8.38 14.87 -0.78
N PHE A 125 7.64 14.09 -1.58
CA PHE A 125 6.95 14.61 -2.75
C PHE A 125 5.95 15.70 -2.34
N CYS A 126 5.05 15.43 -1.41
CA CYS A 126 4.08 16.41 -0.91
C CYS A 126 4.78 17.67 -0.38
N PHE A 127 5.86 17.51 0.38
CA PHE A 127 6.66 18.64 0.88
C PHE A 127 7.24 19.51 -0.23
N CYS A 128 7.58 18.92 -1.39
CA CYS A 128 8.17 19.64 -2.51
C CYS A 128 7.16 20.35 -3.42
N VAL A 129 5.91 19.86 -3.49
CA VAL A 129 4.92 20.34 -4.49
C VAL A 129 3.91 21.34 -3.94
N GLY A 130 3.89 21.62 -2.64
CA GLY A 130 2.97 22.61 -2.06
C GLY A 130 3.26 22.94 -0.60
N GLU A 131 2.33 23.65 0.00
CA GLU A 131 2.43 24.23 1.33
C GLU A 131 1.58 23.46 2.36
N PRO A 132 1.85 23.58 3.67
CA PRO A 132 0.99 23.03 4.70
C PRO A 132 -0.48 23.44 4.54
N GLY A 133 -1.38 22.45 4.47
CA GLY A 133 -2.81 22.67 4.25
C GLY A 133 -3.26 22.55 2.80
N ASP A 134 -2.36 22.49 1.83
CA ASP A 134 -2.68 22.08 0.47
C ASP A 134 -3.12 20.61 0.43
N GLY A 135 -3.86 20.22 -0.60
CA GLY A 135 -4.50 18.90 -0.70
C GLY A 135 -3.92 18.00 -1.79
N ILE A 136 -4.04 16.70 -1.54
CA ILE A 136 -3.82 15.64 -2.54
C ILE A 136 -5.04 14.73 -2.58
N LEU A 137 -5.55 14.45 -3.79
CA LEU A 137 -6.76 13.65 -4.02
C LEU A 137 -6.44 12.16 -4.07
N LEU A 138 -7.23 11.36 -3.35
CA LEU A 138 -7.19 9.88 -3.38
C LEU A 138 -8.61 9.31 -3.32
N SER A 139 -8.91 8.31 -4.16
CA SER A 139 -10.19 7.60 -4.12
C SER A 139 -10.33 6.70 -2.91
N LYS A 140 -11.57 6.53 -2.44
CA LYS A 140 -11.95 5.47 -1.50
C LYS A 140 -12.28 4.17 -2.27
N PRO A 141 -12.02 2.98 -1.64
CA PRO A 141 -11.19 2.79 -0.46
C PRO A 141 -9.71 3.04 -0.77
N LEU A 142 -8.91 3.43 0.21
CA LEU A 142 -7.50 3.79 0.02
C LEU A 142 -6.58 3.08 1.02
N TYR A 143 -5.27 3.02 0.69
CA TYR A 143 -4.28 2.46 1.61
C TYR A 143 -4.13 3.33 2.87
N THR A 144 -4.36 2.72 4.03
CA THR A 144 -4.33 3.38 5.35
C THR A 144 -3.04 4.16 5.64
N GLY A 145 -1.89 3.67 5.15
CA GLY A 145 -0.59 4.31 5.40
C GLY A 145 -0.48 5.71 4.83
N PHE A 146 -1.25 6.03 3.78
CA PHE A 146 -1.23 7.35 3.15
C PHE A 146 -1.63 8.49 4.09
N PHE A 147 -2.43 8.25 5.13
CA PHE A 147 -2.70 9.27 6.14
C PHE A 147 -1.42 9.74 6.82
N GLY A 148 -0.61 8.79 7.31
CA GLY A 148 0.69 9.12 7.91
C GLY A 148 1.69 9.69 6.92
N ASP A 149 1.77 9.07 5.74
CA ASP A 149 2.74 9.44 4.71
C ASP A 149 2.48 10.85 4.15
N ILE A 150 1.22 11.29 4.08
CA ILE A 150 0.81 12.59 3.54
C ILE A 150 0.72 13.65 4.64
N GLU A 151 0.05 13.33 5.78
CA GLU A 151 -0.36 14.38 6.73
C GLU A 151 0.68 14.67 7.82
N HIS A 152 1.49 13.67 8.22
CA HIS A 152 2.34 13.85 9.41
C HIS A 152 3.53 14.77 9.18
N GLY A 153 4.23 14.64 8.06
CA GLY A 153 5.44 15.43 7.77
C GLY A 153 5.15 16.70 6.98
N SER A 154 4.61 16.58 5.79
CA SER A 154 4.35 17.69 4.88
C SER A 154 3.19 18.59 5.31
N LYS A 155 2.29 18.07 6.17
CA LYS A 155 1.04 18.76 6.57
C LYS A 155 0.07 19.01 5.41
N PHE A 156 0.20 18.24 4.34
CA PHE A 156 -0.84 18.16 3.33
C PHE A 156 -2.12 17.61 3.93
N LYS A 157 -3.24 17.87 3.28
CA LYS A 157 -4.53 17.23 3.56
C LYS A 157 -4.74 16.08 2.58
N LEU A 158 -4.98 14.88 3.08
CA LEU A 158 -5.48 13.79 2.29
C LEU A 158 -6.96 14.05 1.99
N VAL A 159 -7.26 14.46 0.76
CA VAL A 159 -8.63 14.76 0.32
C VAL A 159 -9.22 13.51 -0.31
N GLN A 160 -10.18 12.91 0.41
CA GLN A 160 -10.81 11.65 0.03
C GLN A 160 -11.85 11.87 -1.06
N VAL A 161 -11.74 11.14 -2.17
CA VAL A 161 -12.71 11.19 -3.27
C VAL A 161 -13.72 10.05 -3.07
N PRO A 162 -15.01 10.35 -2.83
CA PRO A 162 -16.06 9.33 -2.70
C PRO A 162 -16.32 8.67 -4.04
N MET A 163 -16.56 7.35 -4.03
CA MET A 163 -16.81 6.57 -5.26
C MET A 163 -18.26 6.13 -5.42
N GLU A 164 -19.02 5.94 -4.33
CA GLU A 164 -20.48 5.67 -4.32
C GLU A 164 -20.94 4.66 -5.40
N GLY A 165 -20.25 3.53 -5.50
CA GLY A 165 -20.54 2.49 -6.50
C GLY A 165 -19.81 2.64 -7.83
N ILE A 166 -19.04 3.70 -8.03
CA ILE A 166 -18.13 3.86 -9.18
C ILE A 166 -16.85 3.07 -8.92
N ASP A 167 -16.36 2.41 -9.94
CA ASP A 167 -15.08 1.69 -9.85
C ASP A 167 -13.90 2.68 -9.79
N PRO A 168 -13.12 2.70 -8.70
CA PRO A 168 -12.01 3.66 -8.54
C PRO A 168 -10.93 3.59 -9.62
N VAL A 169 -10.79 2.45 -10.31
CA VAL A 169 -9.78 2.25 -11.36
C VAL A 169 -10.32 2.48 -12.77
N SER A 170 -11.55 2.97 -12.89
CA SER A 170 -12.22 3.23 -14.16
C SER A 170 -12.02 4.67 -14.67
N VAL A 171 -12.39 4.90 -15.94
CA VAL A 171 -12.42 6.25 -16.54
C VAL A 171 -13.46 7.12 -15.86
N GLU A 172 -14.59 6.52 -15.47
CA GLU A 172 -15.73 7.20 -14.84
C GLU A 172 -15.35 7.82 -13.49
N ALA A 173 -14.37 7.25 -12.80
CA ALA A 173 -13.88 7.78 -11.52
C ALA A 173 -13.37 9.23 -11.63
N VAL A 174 -12.86 9.64 -12.80
CA VAL A 174 -12.30 10.99 -13.00
C VAL A 174 -13.31 12.09 -12.69
N ALA A 175 -14.59 11.86 -12.98
CA ALA A 175 -15.65 12.85 -12.70
C ALA A 175 -15.79 13.12 -11.19
N GLN A 176 -15.61 12.09 -10.33
CA GLN A 176 -15.65 12.24 -8.88
C GLN A 176 -14.43 13.02 -8.36
N TYR A 177 -13.26 12.81 -8.98
CA TYR A 177 -12.07 13.61 -8.66
C TYR A 177 -12.26 15.07 -9.01
N GLU A 178 -12.87 15.37 -10.17
CA GLU A 178 -13.15 16.75 -10.60
C GLU A 178 -14.14 17.45 -9.67
N GLU A 179 -15.22 16.79 -9.30
CA GLU A 179 -16.21 17.32 -8.35
C GLU A 179 -15.56 17.57 -6.98
N THR A 180 -14.78 16.60 -6.47
CA THR A 180 -14.10 16.72 -5.17
C THR A 180 -13.05 17.84 -5.19
N LEU A 181 -12.33 18.03 -6.30
CA LEU A 181 -11.42 19.16 -6.48
C LEU A 181 -12.15 20.49 -6.30
N HIS A 182 -13.27 20.69 -6.99
CA HIS A 182 -14.05 21.93 -6.88
C HIS A 182 -14.59 22.17 -5.47
N GLN A 183 -15.07 21.11 -4.79
CA GLN A 183 -15.55 21.20 -3.42
C GLN A 183 -14.40 21.57 -2.45
N ALA A 184 -13.23 20.96 -2.61
CA ALA A 184 -12.05 21.24 -1.81
C ALA A 184 -11.58 22.70 -1.98
N GLU A 185 -11.49 23.18 -3.21
CA GLU A 185 -11.09 24.56 -3.52
C GLU A 185 -12.11 25.58 -3.00
N ALA A 186 -13.41 25.31 -3.14
CA ALA A 186 -14.47 26.14 -2.57
C ALA A 186 -14.38 26.22 -1.04
N SER A 187 -13.86 25.17 -0.37
CA SER A 187 -13.59 25.17 1.06
C SER A 187 -12.23 25.76 1.47
N GLY A 188 -11.45 26.29 0.52
CA GLY A 188 -10.15 26.92 0.74
C GLY A 188 -8.97 25.93 0.80
N THR A 189 -9.16 24.69 0.35
CA THR A 189 -8.07 23.71 0.23
C THR A 189 -7.61 23.64 -1.21
N LYS A 190 -6.40 24.14 -1.49
CA LYS A 190 -5.82 24.11 -2.83
C LYS A 190 -5.31 22.71 -3.14
N ILE A 191 -5.78 22.12 -4.24
CA ILE A 191 -5.32 20.81 -4.69
C ILE A 191 -4.02 20.95 -5.48
N ARG A 192 -3.02 20.14 -5.14
CA ARG A 192 -1.70 20.14 -5.78
C ARG A 192 -1.41 18.88 -6.56
N ALA A 193 -2.05 17.77 -6.18
CA ALA A 193 -1.76 16.49 -6.80
C ALA A 193 -2.94 15.52 -6.71
N VAL A 194 -2.88 14.50 -7.56
CA VAL A 194 -3.57 13.22 -7.42
C VAL A 194 -2.56 12.15 -7.06
N LEU A 195 -2.90 11.22 -6.16
CA LEU A 195 -2.15 10.00 -5.93
C LEU A 195 -2.97 8.80 -6.37
N LEU A 196 -2.41 7.97 -7.25
CA LEU A 196 -3.00 6.71 -7.68
C LEU A 196 -2.15 5.56 -7.15
N ALA A 197 -2.75 4.61 -6.42
CA ALA A 197 -2.12 3.32 -6.15
C ALA A 197 -2.35 2.41 -7.38
N ASN A 198 -1.34 2.16 -8.18
CA ASN A 198 -1.42 1.38 -9.41
C ASN A 198 -0.38 0.24 -9.43
N PRO A 199 -0.79 -1.01 -9.16
CA PRO A 199 -2.14 -1.54 -8.92
C PRO A 199 -2.78 -1.07 -7.61
N HIS A 200 -4.12 -1.02 -7.64
CA HIS A 200 -4.93 -0.45 -6.56
C HIS A 200 -4.94 -1.31 -5.28
N ASN A 201 -4.66 -0.69 -4.15
CA ASN A 201 -4.80 -1.28 -2.83
C ASN A 201 -5.93 -0.55 -2.06
N PRO A 202 -7.00 -1.27 -1.63
CA PRO A 202 -7.07 -2.71 -1.34
C PRO A 202 -7.67 -3.61 -2.45
N LEU A 203 -8.10 -3.10 -3.60
CA LEU A 203 -8.91 -3.84 -4.56
C LEU A 203 -8.14 -4.87 -5.41
N GLY A 204 -6.82 -4.80 -5.48
CA GLY A 204 -5.99 -5.77 -6.20
C GLY A 204 -6.20 -5.75 -7.73
N ARG A 205 -6.43 -4.57 -8.32
CA ARG A 205 -6.61 -4.39 -9.78
C ARG A 205 -5.75 -3.27 -10.33
N PRO A 206 -5.19 -3.42 -11.55
CA PRO A 206 -4.47 -2.33 -12.20
C PRO A 206 -5.46 -1.33 -12.82
N TYR A 207 -4.99 -0.12 -13.09
CA TYR A 207 -5.68 0.82 -13.97
C TYR A 207 -5.48 0.44 -15.44
N SER A 208 -6.53 0.59 -16.25
CA SER A 208 -6.41 0.47 -17.70
C SER A 208 -5.61 1.65 -18.28
N LYS A 209 -5.10 1.47 -19.49
CA LYS A 209 -4.40 2.54 -20.21
C LYS A 209 -5.28 3.76 -20.43
N GLU A 210 -6.56 3.53 -20.71
CA GLU A 210 -7.58 4.55 -20.93
C GLU A 210 -7.86 5.32 -19.63
N ALA A 211 -7.96 4.64 -18.50
CA ALA A 211 -8.16 5.28 -17.21
C ALA A 211 -6.95 6.15 -16.84
N LEU A 212 -5.72 5.63 -16.97
CA LEU A 212 -4.51 6.42 -16.72
C LEU A 212 -4.43 7.66 -17.63
N ALA A 213 -4.79 7.54 -18.91
CA ALA A 213 -4.81 8.67 -19.84
C ALA A 213 -5.87 9.72 -19.44
N ALA A 214 -7.04 9.29 -18.97
CA ALA A 214 -8.08 10.19 -18.47
C ALA A 214 -7.62 10.94 -17.20
N PHE A 215 -6.95 10.26 -16.25
CA PHE A 215 -6.35 10.91 -15.08
C PHE A 215 -5.23 11.89 -15.47
N CYS A 216 -4.40 11.55 -16.47
CA CYS A 216 -3.41 12.49 -17.01
C CYS A 216 -4.08 13.76 -17.54
N SER A 217 -5.11 13.62 -18.37
CA SER A 217 -5.82 14.77 -18.98
C SER A 217 -6.54 15.62 -17.91
N PHE A 218 -7.07 14.99 -16.86
CA PHE A 218 -7.62 15.68 -15.70
C PHE A 218 -6.55 16.52 -14.98
N CYS A 219 -5.39 15.91 -14.68
CA CYS A 219 -4.30 16.60 -14.01
C CYS A 219 -3.72 17.76 -14.85
N ASP A 220 -3.62 17.58 -16.16
CA ASP A 220 -3.20 18.65 -17.09
C ASP A 220 -4.16 19.84 -17.08
N LYS A 221 -5.49 19.55 -17.16
CA LYS A 221 -6.54 20.55 -17.14
C LYS A 221 -6.44 21.49 -15.93
N TYR A 222 -6.09 20.95 -14.77
CA TYR A 222 -6.00 21.69 -13.50
C TYR A 222 -4.56 22.09 -13.13
N ASN A 223 -3.58 21.75 -13.98
CA ASN A 223 -2.15 21.97 -13.72
C ASN A 223 -1.72 21.48 -12.34
N ILE A 224 -2.08 20.23 -12.03
CA ILE A 224 -1.73 19.53 -10.80
C ILE A 224 -0.89 18.29 -11.09
N HIS A 225 -0.06 17.89 -10.13
CA HIS A 225 0.80 16.72 -10.27
C HIS A 225 0.00 15.41 -10.22
N LEU A 226 0.53 14.38 -10.89
CA LEU A 226 0.05 13.01 -10.73
C LEU A 226 1.20 12.13 -10.23
N LEU A 227 1.01 11.58 -9.03
CA LEU A 227 1.91 10.63 -8.39
C LEU A 227 1.33 9.22 -8.50
N SER A 228 2.00 8.32 -9.21
CA SER A 228 1.62 6.92 -9.32
C SER A 228 2.46 6.07 -8.38
N ASP A 229 1.82 5.45 -7.38
CA ASP A 229 2.47 4.47 -6.49
C ASP A 229 2.40 3.09 -7.15
N GLU A 230 3.53 2.66 -7.75
CA GLU A 230 3.61 1.46 -8.57
C GLU A 230 4.34 0.30 -7.85
N VAL A 231 4.28 0.26 -6.51
CA VAL A 231 4.98 -0.74 -5.68
C VAL A 231 4.55 -2.19 -5.91
N TYR A 232 3.40 -2.44 -6.55
CA TYR A 232 2.88 -3.77 -6.91
C TYR A 232 3.04 -4.12 -8.40
N ALA A 233 3.89 -3.40 -9.13
CA ALA A 233 4.07 -3.53 -10.58
C ALA A 233 4.32 -4.97 -11.06
N GLN A 234 5.02 -5.80 -10.28
CA GLN A 234 5.33 -7.19 -10.61
C GLN A 234 4.44 -8.21 -9.91
N SER A 235 3.61 -7.79 -8.96
CA SER A 235 2.74 -8.65 -8.15
C SER A 235 1.40 -8.96 -8.86
N TRP A 236 1.43 -9.22 -10.17
CA TRP A 236 0.27 -9.66 -10.94
C TRP A 236 0.23 -11.19 -11.04
N PHE A 237 -0.97 -11.76 -11.19
CA PHE A 237 -1.16 -13.21 -11.28
C PHE A 237 -2.40 -13.58 -12.11
N LEU A 238 -2.40 -14.80 -12.64
CA LEU A 238 -3.56 -15.40 -13.29
C LEU A 238 -4.54 -15.91 -12.23
N SER A 239 -5.83 -15.70 -12.42
CA SER A 239 -6.87 -16.24 -11.56
C SER A 239 -8.08 -16.73 -12.39
N LYS A 240 -8.99 -17.45 -11.76
CA LYS A 240 -10.25 -17.83 -12.41
C LYS A 240 -11.10 -16.61 -12.80
N ASP A 241 -11.01 -15.55 -12.00
CA ASP A 241 -11.75 -14.31 -12.21
C ASP A 241 -11.14 -13.49 -13.36
N PHE A 242 -9.82 -13.61 -13.53
CA PHE A 242 -9.04 -12.95 -14.57
C PHE A 242 -8.11 -13.97 -15.26
N PRO A 243 -8.67 -14.86 -16.12
CA PRO A 243 -7.86 -15.85 -16.87
C PRO A 243 -6.93 -15.20 -17.90
N LYS A 244 -7.24 -13.96 -18.28
CA LYS A 244 -6.39 -13.06 -19.06
C LYS A 244 -6.36 -11.72 -18.31
N PRO A 245 -5.53 -11.58 -17.27
CA PRO A 245 -5.47 -10.34 -16.52
C PRO A 245 -5.01 -9.21 -17.44
N GLU A 246 -5.55 -8.02 -17.20
CA GLU A 246 -4.96 -6.83 -17.78
C GLU A 246 -3.52 -6.72 -17.29
N PRO A 247 -2.54 -6.55 -18.19
CA PRO A 247 -1.17 -6.37 -17.78
C PRO A 247 -1.06 -5.10 -16.96
N PHE A 248 -0.17 -5.10 -15.98
CA PHE A 248 0.22 -3.86 -15.32
C PHE A 248 0.70 -2.85 -16.40
N VAL A 249 0.12 -1.66 -16.36
CA VAL A 249 0.48 -0.52 -17.20
C VAL A 249 1.06 0.56 -16.30
N SER A 250 2.36 0.83 -16.43
CA SER A 250 2.95 1.99 -15.78
C SER A 250 2.45 3.27 -16.43
N ILE A 251 2.23 4.31 -15.64
CA ILE A 251 1.89 5.62 -16.18
C ILE A 251 2.98 6.16 -17.13
N LEU A 252 4.24 5.78 -16.91
CA LEU A 252 5.37 6.16 -17.76
C LEU A 252 5.33 5.53 -19.16
N SER A 253 4.52 4.46 -19.37
CA SER A 253 4.37 3.81 -20.67
C SER A 253 3.43 4.54 -21.62
N LEU A 254 2.67 5.52 -21.13
CA LEU A 254 1.81 6.36 -21.96
C LEU A 254 2.66 7.32 -22.82
N ASP A 255 2.14 7.68 -23.98
CA ASP A 255 2.62 8.85 -24.74
C ASP A 255 2.13 10.12 -24.02
N LEU A 256 2.86 10.49 -22.96
CA LEU A 256 2.43 11.51 -22.00
C LEU A 256 2.14 12.86 -22.65
N GLU A 257 2.91 13.26 -23.66
CA GLU A 257 2.75 14.56 -24.33
C GLU A 257 1.36 14.73 -24.97
N LYS A 258 0.63 13.63 -25.22
CA LYS A 258 -0.74 13.66 -25.72
C LYS A 258 -1.78 14.00 -24.66
N TYR A 259 -1.45 13.80 -23.39
CA TYR A 259 -2.44 13.82 -22.32
C TYR A 259 -2.10 14.82 -21.21
N ILE A 260 -0.82 15.09 -20.97
CA ILE A 260 -0.35 15.90 -19.85
C ILE A 260 1.04 16.45 -20.11
N ASN A 261 1.36 17.62 -19.54
CA ASN A 261 2.74 18.05 -19.41
C ASN A 261 3.55 16.97 -18.63
N PRO A 262 4.55 16.31 -19.27
CA PRO A 262 5.28 15.22 -18.62
C PRO A 262 5.98 15.62 -17.30
N ALA A 263 6.24 16.91 -17.09
CA ALA A 263 6.82 17.41 -15.85
C ALA A 263 5.90 17.27 -14.62
N LEU A 264 4.62 16.97 -14.83
CA LEU A 264 3.63 16.73 -13.76
C LEU A 264 3.53 15.25 -13.37
N ILE A 265 4.23 14.33 -14.07
CA ILE A 265 4.13 12.88 -13.85
C ILE A 265 5.30 12.36 -13.03
N HIS A 266 4.96 11.60 -11.97
CA HIS A 266 5.93 11.01 -11.06
C HIS A 266 5.52 9.60 -10.67
N VAL A 267 6.51 8.72 -10.44
CA VAL A 267 6.28 7.33 -10.01
C VAL A 267 7.04 7.07 -8.72
N ILE A 268 6.40 6.35 -7.80
CA ILE A 268 7.05 5.74 -6.64
C ILE A 268 7.20 4.24 -6.88
N TYR A 269 8.38 3.74 -6.59
CA TYR A 269 8.65 2.31 -6.57
C TYR A 269 9.51 1.94 -5.35
N ALA A 270 9.38 0.71 -4.86
CA ALA A 270 10.12 0.24 -3.70
C ALA A 270 10.26 -1.28 -3.71
N MET A 271 11.31 -1.80 -3.06
CA MET A 271 11.48 -3.25 -2.94
C MET A 271 10.52 -3.91 -1.94
N SER A 272 9.70 -3.14 -1.24
CA SER A 272 8.87 -3.60 -0.12
C SER A 272 7.88 -4.70 -0.52
N LYS A 273 7.30 -4.66 -1.72
CA LYS A 273 6.21 -5.54 -2.15
C LYS A 273 6.69 -6.60 -3.13
N ASP A 274 7.15 -6.17 -4.29
CA ASP A 274 7.58 -7.07 -5.36
C ASP A 274 8.80 -7.93 -4.97
N PHE A 275 9.66 -7.44 -4.08
CA PHE A 275 10.83 -8.17 -3.58
C PHE A 275 10.65 -8.79 -2.18
N CYS A 276 9.43 -8.82 -1.64
CA CYS A 276 9.15 -9.41 -0.31
C CYS A 276 10.02 -8.85 0.84
N ALA A 277 10.52 -7.62 0.73
CA ALA A 277 11.59 -7.06 1.56
C ALA A 277 11.22 -5.70 2.18
N ASN A 278 10.00 -5.57 2.68
CA ASN A 278 9.50 -4.34 3.30
C ASN A 278 10.30 -3.88 4.53
N GLY A 279 11.01 -4.79 5.22
CA GLY A 279 11.89 -4.48 6.35
C GLY A 279 13.23 -3.86 5.97
N ILE A 280 13.69 -3.98 4.73
CA ILE A 280 14.95 -3.40 4.24
C ILE A 280 14.88 -1.87 4.14
N ARG A 281 13.71 -1.29 3.92
CA ARG A 281 13.44 0.14 3.89
C ARG A 281 14.20 0.89 2.79
N VAL A 282 13.98 0.52 1.53
CA VAL A 282 14.47 1.28 0.36
C VAL A 282 13.38 1.40 -0.71
N GLY A 283 13.30 2.59 -1.29
CA GLY A 283 12.40 2.95 -2.38
C GLY A 283 12.95 4.15 -3.13
N CYS A 284 12.21 4.65 -4.11
CA CYS A 284 12.64 5.78 -4.92
C CYS A 284 11.45 6.58 -5.47
N LEU A 285 11.72 7.85 -5.75
CA LEU A 285 10.94 8.68 -6.65
C LEU A 285 11.59 8.65 -8.04
N ILE A 286 10.77 8.47 -9.07
CA ILE A 286 11.14 8.50 -10.49
C ILE A 286 10.38 9.67 -11.14
N SER A 287 11.11 10.63 -11.67
CA SER A 287 10.54 11.84 -12.27
C SER A 287 11.36 12.23 -13.51
N PRO A 288 11.05 11.64 -14.69
CA PRO A 288 11.90 11.76 -15.87
C PRO A 288 11.97 13.16 -16.47
N SER A 289 10.94 13.98 -16.26
CA SER A 289 10.77 15.27 -16.94
C SER A 289 10.74 16.47 -15.99
N ASN A 290 11.13 16.29 -14.69
CA ASN A 290 11.11 17.36 -13.70
C ASN A 290 12.37 17.36 -12.84
N ASP A 291 13.44 17.93 -13.39
CA ASP A 291 14.75 18.03 -12.70
C ASP A 291 14.69 18.95 -11.48
N GLU A 292 13.81 19.96 -11.49
CA GLU A 292 13.63 20.89 -10.37
C GLU A 292 13.02 20.17 -9.17
N LEU A 293 11.96 19.39 -9.37
CA LEU A 293 11.38 18.56 -8.33
C LEU A 293 12.40 17.57 -7.76
N LEU A 294 13.18 16.91 -8.62
CA LEU A 294 14.21 15.98 -8.15
C LEU A 294 15.29 16.70 -7.34
N SER A 295 15.65 17.93 -7.71
CA SER A 295 16.62 18.74 -6.97
C SER A 295 16.05 19.14 -5.60
N ALA A 296 14.79 19.57 -5.54
CA ALA A 296 14.09 19.86 -4.30
C ALA A 296 13.99 18.62 -3.40
N PHE A 297 13.56 17.48 -3.96
CA PHE A 297 13.47 16.20 -3.26
C PHE A 297 14.82 15.80 -2.64
N LYS A 298 15.91 15.89 -3.39
CA LYS A 298 17.28 15.62 -2.90
C LYS A 298 17.68 16.54 -1.76
N SER A 299 17.28 17.80 -1.78
CA SER A 299 17.65 18.79 -0.75
C SER A 299 17.11 18.44 0.64
N ILE A 300 15.96 17.76 0.71
CA ILE A 300 15.31 17.35 1.97
C ILE A 300 15.55 15.87 2.31
N SER A 301 16.15 15.08 1.42
CA SER A 301 16.34 13.64 1.61
C SER A 301 17.30 13.27 2.75
N GLY A 302 17.97 14.23 3.39
CA GLY A 302 18.81 13.98 4.57
C GLY A 302 18.09 13.26 5.71
N PHE A 303 16.78 13.49 5.88
CA PHE A 303 15.94 12.85 6.90
C PHE A 303 15.36 11.49 6.48
N THR A 304 15.30 11.22 5.18
CA THR A 304 14.62 10.08 4.59
C THR A 304 15.53 9.20 3.75
N ARG A 305 16.84 9.37 3.92
CA ARG A 305 17.85 8.64 3.17
C ARG A 305 17.81 7.15 3.48
N ALA A 306 17.88 6.31 2.47
CA ALA A 306 18.14 4.89 2.64
C ALA A 306 19.58 4.65 3.16
N SER A 307 19.77 3.60 3.94
CA SER A 307 21.14 3.23 4.36
C SER A 307 21.91 2.63 3.18
N GLN A 308 23.26 2.78 3.20
CA GLN A 308 24.13 2.16 2.19
C GLN A 308 23.96 0.63 2.14
N LEU A 309 23.66 0.01 3.28
CA LEU A 309 23.42 -1.44 3.36
C LEU A 309 22.13 -1.81 2.62
N ALA A 310 21.05 -1.05 2.82
CA ALA A 310 19.77 -1.29 2.15
C ALA A 310 19.88 -1.09 0.63
N GLU A 311 20.58 -0.03 0.21
CA GLU A 311 20.84 0.22 -1.22
C GLU A 311 21.65 -0.90 -1.87
N GLN A 312 22.69 -1.40 -1.18
CA GLN A 312 23.52 -2.49 -1.70
C GLN A 312 22.74 -3.80 -1.80
N VAL A 313 21.86 -4.10 -0.83
CA VAL A 313 20.99 -5.28 -0.90
C VAL A 313 20.12 -5.24 -2.17
N TRP A 314 19.52 -4.09 -2.47
CA TRP A 314 18.68 -3.96 -3.66
C TRP A 314 19.50 -4.00 -4.95
N LEU A 315 20.67 -3.37 -4.94
CA LEU A 315 21.62 -3.41 -6.06
C LEU A 315 22.03 -4.85 -6.40
N ASN A 316 22.42 -5.67 -5.40
CA ASN A 316 22.81 -7.06 -5.61
C ASN A 316 21.70 -7.90 -6.26
N LEU A 317 20.44 -7.66 -5.90
CA LEU A 317 19.30 -8.32 -6.53
C LEU A 317 19.15 -7.91 -8.01
N PHE A 318 19.37 -6.63 -8.33
CA PHE A 318 19.32 -6.16 -9.72
C PHE A 318 20.50 -6.64 -10.56
N GLU A 319 21.67 -6.84 -9.97
CA GLU A 319 22.85 -7.35 -10.65
C GLU A 319 22.73 -8.84 -11.00
N ASP A 320 21.89 -9.59 -10.30
CA ASP A 320 21.61 -11.00 -10.60
C ASP A 320 20.37 -11.16 -11.49
N GLY A 321 20.53 -10.86 -12.76
CA GLY A 321 19.46 -11.02 -13.74
C GLY A 321 18.94 -12.44 -13.85
N SER A 322 19.77 -13.47 -13.61
CA SER A 322 19.35 -14.87 -13.61
C SER A 322 18.40 -15.17 -12.46
N PHE A 323 18.67 -14.63 -11.28
CA PHE A 323 17.79 -14.73 -10.13
C PHE A 323 16.46 -14.04 -10.41
N LEU A 324 16.45 -12.81 -10.92
CA LEU A 324 15.21 -12.07 -11.21
C LEU A 324 14.35 -12.75 -12.26
N ASN A 325 14.96 -13.33 -13.30
CA ASN A 325 14.26 -14.07 -14.35
C ASN A 325 13.54 -15.31 -13.83
N TRP A 326 14.05 -15.93 -12.77
CA TRP A 326 13.39 -17.02 -12.06
C TRP A 326 12.41 -16.52 -11.01
N TYR A 327 12.80 -15.49 -10.24
CA TYR A 327 12.09 -15.00 -9.07
C TYR A 327 10.68 -14.49 -9.39
N PHE A 328 10.52 -13.59 -10.37
CA PHE A 328 9.22 -13.00 -10.66
C PHE A 328 8.19 -14.00 -11.20
N PRO A 329 8.52 -14.90 -12.14
CA PRO A 329 7.59 -15.97 -12.54
C PRO A 329 7.17 -16.87 -11.36
N GLU A 330 8.09 -17.26 -10.51
CA GLU A 330 7.79 -18.10 -9.34
C GLU A 330 6.96 -17.37 -8.30
N MET A 331 7.25 -16.10 -8.02
CA MET A 331 6.43 -15.26 -7.15
C MET A 331 4.98 -15.18 -7.67
N ARG A 332 4.79 -14.92 -8.95
CA ARG A 332 3.46 -14.84 -9.58
C ARG A 332 2.70 -16.16 -9.50
N ARG A 333 3.39 -17.28 -9.72
CA ARG A 333 2.80 -18.61 -9.56
C ARG A 333 2.32 -18.83 -8.13
N ARG A 334 3.17 -18.53 -7.13
CA ARG A 334 2.79 -18.66 -5.70
C ARG A 334 1.66 -17.72 -5.31
N LEU A 335 1.63 -16.49 -5.84
CA LEU A 335 0.51 -15.57 -5.64
C LEU A 335 -0.80 -16.14 -6.22
N ALA A 336 -0.76 -16.68 -7.46
CA ALA A 336 -1.91 -17.32 -8.08
C ALA A 336 -2.44 -18.50 -7.25
N ASP A 337 -1.55 -19.40 -6.81
CA ASP A 337 -1.90 -20.57 -5.99
C ASP A 337 -2.54 -20.15 -4.66
N SER A 338 -1.99 -19.12 -4.02
CA SER A 338 -2.48 -18.63 -2.73
C SER A 338 -3.82 -17.88 -2.87
N TYR A 339 -3.98 -17.10 -3.93
CA TYR A 339 -5.25 -16.44 -4.27
C TYR A 339 -6.35 -17.46 -4.58
N ALA A 340 -6.07 -18.46 -5.40
CA ALA A 340 -7.03 -19.54 -5.72
C ALA A 340 -7.47 -20.28 -4.45
N TYR A 341 -6.54 -20.53 -3.53
CA TYR A 341 -6.86 -21.18 -2.26
C TYR A 341 -7.77 -20.30 -1.39
N VAL A 342 -7.43 -19.03 -1.15
CA VAL A 342 -8.24 -18.18 -0.29
C VAL A 342 -9.64 -17.97 -0.87
N THR A 343 -9.75 -17.71 -2.19
CA THR A 343 -11.05 -17.51 -2.84
C THR A 343 -11.90 -18.77 -2.87
N GLY A 344 -11.30 -19.96 -3.06
CA GLY A 344 -12.00 -21.23 -2.93
C GLY A 344 -12.59 -21.42 -1.52
N ARG A 345 -11.79 -21.14 -0.48
CA ARG A 345 -12.26 -21.21 0.91
C ARG A 345 -13.37 -20.20 1.24
N LEU A 346 -13.32 -18.98 0.66
CA LEU A 346 -14.38 -17.98 0.80
C LEU A 346 -15.68 -18.43 0.13
N GLU A 347 -15.58 -19.02 -1.06
CA GLU A 347 -16.75 -19.56 -1.79
C GLU A 347 -17.43 -20.72 -1.06
N GLU A 348 -16.65 -21.63 -0.46
CA GLU A 348 -17.18 -22.71 0.40
C GLU A 348 -18.03 -22.17 1.56
N GLN A 349 -17.72 -20.95 2.03
CA GLN A 349 -18.43 -20.28 3.10
C GLN A 349 -19.48 -19.27 2.61
N ALA A 350 -19.71 -19.19 1.30
CA ALA A 350 -20.58 -18.20 0.64
C ALA A 350 -20.22 -16.73 0.99
N ILE A 351 -18.93 -16.43 1.20
CA ILE A 351 -18.45 -15.08 1.48
C ILE A 351 -18.12 -14.39 0.17
N SER A 352 -18.74 -13.23 -0.08
CA SER A 352 -18.49 -12.40 -1.26
C SER A 352 -17.12 -11.74 -1.17
N TYR A 353 -16.45 -11.63 -2.31
CA TYR A 353 -15.17 -10.92 -2.44
C TYR A 353 -15.08 -10.13 -3.74
N SER A 354 -14.23 -9.12 -3.76
CA SER A 354 -13.88 -8.38 -4.98
C SER A 354 -12.80 -9.14 -5.75
N PRO A 355 -13.03 -9.51 -7.02
CA PRO A 355 -12.03 -10.17 -7.86
C PRO A 355 -10.73 -9.36 -7.96
N ALA A 356 -9.59 -10.04 -7.84
CA ALA A 356 -8.26 -9.44 -7.91
C ALA A 356 -7.35 -10.20 -8.89
N SER A 357 -6.43 -9.47 -9.52
CA SER A 357 -5.38 -10.02 -10.40
C SER A 357 -3.99 -9.48 -10.06
N THR A 358 -3.90 -8.64 -9.02
CA THR A 358 -2.64 -8.01 -8.62
C THR A 358 -2.56 -7.85 -7.09
N GLY A 359 -1.35 -7.60 -6.60
CA GLY A 359 -1.10 -7.37 -5.19
C GLY A 359 -1.06 -8.65 -4.37
N VAL A 360 -1.33 -8.52 -3.09
CA VAL A 360 -1.11 -9.59 -2.09
C VAL A 360 -2.35 -9.83 -1.22
N CYS A 361 -3.45 -9.17 -1.55
CA CYS A 361 -4.65 -9.11 -0.72
C CYS A 361 -5.92 -9.34 -1.53
N VAL A 362 -6.96 -9.84 -0.86
CA VAL A 362 -8.32 -9.91 -1.37
C VAL A 362 -9.24 -9.07 -0.48
N TRP A 363 -10.17 -8.35 -1.09
CA TRP A 363 -11.19 -7.53 -0.44
C TRP A 363 -12.48 -8.32 -0.33
N ILE A 364 -13.01 -8.50 0.90
CA ILE A 364 -14.16 -9.35 1.21
C ILE A 364 -15.28 -8.54 1.86
N ASP A 365 -16.50 -9.09 1.82
CA ASP A 365 -17.69 -8.51 2.42
C ASP A 365 -18.21 -9.43 3.54
N LEU A 366 -18.16 -8.93 4.77
CA LEU A 366 -18.70 -9.56 5.97
C LEU A 366 -19.88 -8.77 6.55
N SER A 367 -20.54 -7.92 5.76
CA SER A 367 -21.63 -7.07 6.25
C SER A 367 -22.79 -7.88 6.82
N GLU A 368 -23.07 -9.10 6.33
CA GLU A 368 -24.10 -9.99 6.87
C GLU A 368 -23.82 -10.45 8.30
N TYR A 369 -22.56 -10.37 8.76
CA TYR A 369 -22.16 -10.77 10.11
C TYR A 369 -22.18 -9.60 11.10
N LEU A 370 -22.47 -8.38 10.66
CA LEU A 370 -22.64 -7.23 11.55
C LEU A 370 -24.01 -7.30 12.24
N GLU A 371 -24.07 -6.97 13.53
CA GLU A 371 -25.33 -6.89 14.26
C GLU A 371 -26.25 -5.79 13.69
N HIS A 372 -25.62 -4.66 13.34
CA HIS A 372 -26.26 -3.51 12.70
C HIS A 372 -25.31 -2.94 11.64
N ASP A 373 -25.83 -2.25 10.63
CA ASP A 373 -25.03 -1.57 9.62
C ASP A 373 -24.43 -0.27 10.20
N THR A 374 -23.47 -0.44 11.13
CA THR A 374 -22.81 0.65 11.83
C THR A 374 -21.32 0.40 12.02
N ARG A 375 -20.57 1.49 12.19
CA ARG A 375 -19.14 1.44 12.48
C ARG A 375 -18.83 0.75 13.83
N ASP A 376 -19.68 0.93 14.83
CA ASP A 376 -19.50 0.29 16.13
C ASP A 376 -19.69 -1.24 16.03
N ALA A 377 -20.65 -1.73 15.24
CA ALA A 377 -20.82 -3.15 14.99
C ALA A 377 -19.64 -3.74 14.20
N GLU A 378 -19.09 -3.02 13.24
CA GLU A 378 -17.88 -3.42 12.52
C GLU A 378 -16.66 -3.52 13.47
N LEU A 379 -16.51 -2.55 14.37
CA LEU A 379 -15.45 -2.58 15.39
C LEU A 379 -15.65 -3.73 16.40
N ALA A 380 -16.89 -4.04 16.76
CA ALA A 380 -17.22 -5.19 17.63
C ALA A 380 -16.83 -6.53 16.97
N LEU A 381 -17.11 -6.68 15.66
CA LEU A 381 -16.68 -7.86 14.90
C LEU A 381 -15.15 -7.93 14.84
N ASP A 382 -14.44 -6.82 14.60
CA ASP A 382 -12.98 -6.78 14.55
C ASP A 382 -12.36 -7.24 15.88
N TRP A 383 -12.88 -6.78 17.02
CA TRP A 383 -12.49 -7.27 18.34
C TRP A 383 -12.81 -8.75 18.56
N ARG A 384 -13.94 -9.24 18.06
CA ARG A 384 -14.31 -10.67 18.15
C ARG A 384 -13.31 -11.53 17.38
N LEU A 385 -12.94 -11.14 16.18
CA LEU A 385 -11.91 -11.81 15.37
C LEU A 385 -10.53 -11.77 16.06
N ALA A 386 -10.12 -10.62 16.57
CA ALA A 386 -8.86 -10.48 17.29
C ALA A 386 -8.79 -11.42 18.52
N ARG A 387 -9.83 -11.49 19.33
CA ARG A 387 -9.93 -12.39 20.49
C ARG A 387 -9.93 -13.86 20.10
N ALA A 388 -10.48 -14.20 18.92
CA ALA A 388 -10.37 -15.51 18.30
C ALA A 388 -9.02 -15.77 17.65
N LYS A 389 -8.03 -14.86 17.85
CA LYS A 389 -6.64 -15.01 17.41
C LYS A 389 -6.46 -15.00 15.88
N VAL A 390 -7.33 -14.31 15.17
CA VAL A 390 -7.16 -13.97 13.75
C VAL A 390 -7.36 -12.47 13.57
N TRP A 391 -6.47 -11.86 12.79
CA TRP A 391 -6.53 -10.43 12.50
C TRP A 391 -6.51 -10.21 10.99
N ILE A 392 -7.63 -9.74 10.45
CA ILE A 392 -7.81 -9.26 9.08
C ILE A 392 -8.01 -7.73 9.14
N ALA A 393 -7.74 -7.04 8.05
CA ALA A 393 -7.78 -5.58 8.10
C ALA A 393 -9.20 -5.05 7.85
N MET A 394 -9.77 -4.37 8.84
CA MET A 394 -11.11 -3.81 8.81
C MET A 394 -11.24 -2.70 7.75
N GLY A 395 -12.34 -2.67 6.99
CA GLY A 395 -12.61 -1.72 5.92
C GLY A 395 -12.61 -0.25 6.36
N ALA A 396 -13.00 0.01 7.60
CA ALA A 396 -12.91 1.33 8.20
C ALA A 396 -11.51 1.95 8.12
N THR A 397 -10.47 1.15 8.23
CA THR A 397 -9.09 1.64 8.15
C THR A 397 -8.71 2.07 6.72
N PHE A 398 -9.42 1.59 5.70
CA PHE A 398 -9.29 1.99 4.29
C PHE A 398 -10.31 3.04 3.87
N VAL A 399 -11.04 3.60 4.84
CA VAL A 399 -12.13 4.56 4.60
C VAL A 399 -13.20 3.97 3.67
N SER A 400 -13.48 2.67 3.81
CA SER A 400 -14.56 2.02 3.08
C SER A 400 -15.89 2.74 3.32
N GLU A 401 -16.64 2.97 2.25
CA GLU A 401 -17.96 3.60 2.31
C GLU A 401 -19.03 2.62 2.80
N LYS A 402 -18.78 1.32 2.64
CA LYS A 402 -19.64 0.24 3.15
C LYS A 402 -19.03 -0.34 4.42
N HIS A 403 -19.86 -0.56 5.45
CA HIS A 403 -19.47 -1.30 6.65
C HIS A 403 -19.39 -2.81 6.36
N GLY A 404 -18.53 -3.49 7.10
CA GLY A 404 -18.35 -4.93 6.97
C GLY A 404 -17.40 -5.35 5.85
N ASN A 405 -16.81 -4.43 5.14
CA ASN A 405 -15.69 -4.77 4.25
C ASN A 405 -14.42 -5.06 5.04
N TYR A 406 -13.66 -6.04 4.60
CA TYR A 406 -12.37 -6.42 5.18
C TYR A 406 -11.36 -6.76 4.09
N ARG A 407 -10.07 -6.66 4.42
CA ARG A 407 -8.99 -7.08 3.52
C ARG A 407 -8.22 -8.24 4.17
N ILE A 408 -8.06 -9.35 3.42
CA ILE A 408 -7.24 -10.50 3.80
C ILE A 408 -5.96 -10.49 2.97
N THR A 409 -4.81 -10.56 3.61
CA THR A 409 -3.52 -10.80 2.96
C THR A 409 -3.35 -12.29 2.74
N PHE A 410 -3.41 -12.72 1.49
CA PHE A 410 -3.26 -14.12 1.10
C PHE A 410 -1.81 -14.54 0.81
N ALA A 411 -0.92 -13.57 0.57
CA ALA A 411 0.49 -13.83 0.30
C ALA A 411 1.27 -14.23 1.57
N THR A 412 0.79 -15.28 2.23
CA THR A 412 1.23 -15.80 3.52
C THR A 412 1.51 -17.31 3.37
N PRO A 413 2.45 -17.90 4.12
CA PRO A 413 2.68 -19.34 4.11
C PRO A 413 1.39 -20.13 4.28
N ARG A 414 1.24 -21.25 3.54
CA ARG A 414 0.00 -22.01 3.47
C ARG A 414 -0.56 -22.37 4.84
N ALA A 415 0.28 -22.87 5.75
CA ALA A 415 -0.16 -23.28 7.09
C ALA A 415 -0.71 -22.11 7.91
N ASP A 416 -0.08 -20.92 7.83
CA ASP A 416 -0.57 -19.74 8.53
C ASP A 416 -1.88 -19.24 7.94
N LEU A 417 -2.00 -19.30 6.60
CA LEU A 417 -3.23 -18.89 5.90
C LEU A 417 -4.40 -19.81 6.26
N GLU A 418 -4.19 -21.13 6.27
CA GLU A 418 -5.17 -22.13 6.70
C GLU A 418 -5.64 -21.88 8.13
N LEU A 419 -4.70 -21.78 9.07
CA LEU A 419 -5.00 -21.53 10.47
C LEU A 419 -5.80 -20.22 10.67
N GLY A 420 -5.41 -19.16 9.95
CA GLY A 420 -6.12 -17.88 10.02
C GLY A 420 -7.53 -17.96 9.47
N LEU A 421 -7.72 -18.61 8.31
CA LEU A 421 -9.05 -18.81 7.71
C LEU A 421 -9.95 -19.71 8.57
N ASP A 422 -9.42 -20.78 9.15
CA ASP A 422 -10.18 -21.66 10.04
C ASP A 422 -10.70 -20.91 11.28
N ARG A 423 -9.86 -20.06 11.87
CA ARG A 423 -10.26 -19.19 12.99
C ARG A 423 -11.30 -18.15 12.58
N LEU A 424 -11.15 -17.55 11.40
CA LEU A 424 -12.14 -16.63 10.82
C LEU A 424 -13.48 -17.33 10.65
N PHE A 425 -13.51 -18.45 9.93
CA PHE A 425 -14.76 -19.15 9.62
C PHE A 425 -15.45 -19.73 10.87
N LYS A 426 -14.67 -20.12 11.88
CA LYS A 426 -15.24 -20.51 13.18
C LYS A 426 -16.01 -19.36 13.82
N VAL A 427 -15.45 -18.14 13.85
CA VAL A 427 -16.15 -16.96 14.38
C VAL A 427 -17.43 -16.67 13.60
N LEU A 428 -17.36 -16.75 12.27
CA LEU A 428 -18.52 -16.48 11.40
C LEU A 428 -19.61 -17.54 11.59
N SER A 429 -19.23 -18.82 11.75
CA SER A 429 -20.17 -19.89 12.08
C SER A 429 -20.84 -19.67 13.43
N ASP A 430 -20.09 -19.31 14.46
CA ASP A 430 -20.62 -19.01 15.79
C ASP A 430 -21.65 -17.85 15.75
N ILE A 431 -21.40 -16.82 14.93
CA ILE A 431 -22.35 -15.72 14.73
C ILE A 431 -23.62 -16.20 14.04
N ARG A 432 -23.53 -17.07 13.03
CA ARG A 432 -24.70 -17.65 12.37
C ARG A 432 -25.51 -18.50 13.33
N GLU A 433 -24.88 -19.31 14.16
CA GLU A 433 -25.53 -20.14 15.19
C GLU A 433 -26.26 -19.27 16.23
N GLU A 434 -25.61 -18.27 16.77
CA GLU A 434 -26.17 -17.32 17.75
C GLU A 434 -27.42 -16.59 17.22
N ARG A 435 -27.48 -16.35 15.91
CA ARG A 435 -28.64 -15.70 15.25
C ARG A 435 -29.70 -16.64 14.77
N GLY A 436 -29.56 -17.95 14.99
CA GLY A 436 -30.51 -18.95 14.50
C GLY A 436 -30.54 -19.06 12.95
N LEU A 437 -29.51 -18.61 12.28
CA LEU A 437 -29.33 -18.62 10.83
C LEU A 437 -28.70 -19.94 10.34
N MET A 438 -28.81 -21.04 11.10
CA MET A 438 -28.30 -22.34 10.68
C MET A 438 -29.01 -22.75 9.38
N THR A 439 -28.25 -22.89 8.33
CA THR A 439 -28.68 -23.56 7.10
C THR A 439 -29.11 -24.97 7.49
N GLY A 440 -30.37 -25.28 7.22
CA GLY A 440 -30.91 -26.63 7.44
C GLY A 440 -29.97 -27.63 6.79
N SER A 441 -29.40 -28.51 7.59
CA SER A 441 -28.80 -29.73 7.10
C SER A 441 -29.82 -30.40 6.21
N ASN A 442 -29.52 -30.53 4.92
CA ASN A 442 -30.29 -31.35 4.00
C ASN A 442 -30.39 -32.76 4.60
N GLY A 443 -31.51 -33.02 5.31
CA GLY A 443 -31.97 -34.37 5.57
C GLY A 443 -32.42 -34.97 4.26
N TYR A 444 -31.56 -35.74 3.65
CA TYR A 444 -31.99 -36.80 2.77
C TYR A 444 -32.16 -38.05 3.63
N ALA A 445 -33.42 -38.33 3.97
CA ALA A 445 -33.88 -39.67 4.34
C ALA A 445 -34.05 -40.54 3.09
#